data_0797d7c409146021c2dbc8f2f28e204b
#
_entry.id   0797d7c409146021c2dbc8f2f28e204b
#
_cell.length_a   1.000
_cell.length_b   1.000
_cell.length_c   1.000
_cell.angle_alpha   90.00
_cell.angle_beta   90.00
_cell.angle_gamma   90.00
#
_symmetry.space_group_name_H-M   'P 1'
#
loop_
_entity.id
_entity.type
_entity.pdbx_description
1 polymer ?
#
loop_
_entity_poly.entity_id
_entity_poly.type
_entity_poly.pdbx_seq_one_letter_code
_entity_poly.pdbx_strand_id
1 'polypeptide(L)'
;MKIMAIDYGDARTGVAISDALGWMTGQTAVIHSRKPEKTAEEVARMLNESGAERLVMGFPRNMDGTEGPRASLYRDFAALLEQITGMKPILWDERRTTIEAHQILSENNYHGKKRKNAVDAVAASLILEGYLAYLRNHKE
;
A
#
# COMPACT_ATOMS: atom_id res chain seq x y z
N MET A 1 -3.20 2.73 17.32
CA MET A 1 -3.86 3.22 16.10
C MET A 1 -3.69 2.19 14.99
N LYS A 2 -4.78 1.80 14.38
CA LYS A 2 -4.73 0.87 13.24
C LYS A 2 -4.54 1.65 11.95
N ILE A 3 -3.62 1.21 11.11
CA ILE A 3 -3.23 1.90 9.88
C ILE A 3 -3.33 0.94 8.71
N MET A 4 -3.86 1.43 7.59
CA MET A 4 -3.91 0.68 6.33
C MET A 4 -2.89 1.28 5.35
N ALA A 5 -2.13 0.43 4.69
CA ALA A 5 -1.24 0.81 3.61
C ALA A 5 -1.68 0.12 2.32
N ILE A 6 -1.56 0.82 1.21
CA ILE A 6 -1.89 0.25 -0.10
C ILE A 6 -0.73 0.46 -1.07
N ASP A 7 -0.57 -0.52 -1.95
CA ASP A 7 0.35 -0.46 -3.10
C ASP A 7 -0.52 -0.52 -4.35
N TYR A 8 -0.86 0.66 -4.87
CA TYR A 8 -1.79 0.79 -6.00
C TYR A 8 -1.18 0.26 -7.29
N GLY A 9 -1.91 -0.56 -8.02
CA GLY A 9 -1.50 -1.06 -9.32
C GLY A 9 -2.64 -1.04 -10.32
N ASP A 10 -2.30 -1.14 -11.60
CA ASP A 10 -3.29 -1.05 -12.69
C ASP A 10 -4.29 -2.20 -12.67
N ALA A 11 -3.84 -3.39 -12.29
CA ALA A 11 -4.68 -4.60 -12.30
C ALA A 11 -4.84 -5.20 -10.90
N ARG A 12 -3.90 -4.92 -10.00
CA ARG A 12 -3.88 -5.46 -8.65
C ARG A 12 -3.39 -4.39 -7.70
N THR A 13 -4.06 -4.29 -6.56
CA THR A 13 -3.65 -3.36 -5.50
C THR A 13 -3.44 -4.16 -4.23
N GLY A 14 -2.22 -4.12 -3.70
CA GLY A 14 -1.90 -4.76 -2.44
C GLY A 14 -2.40 -3.93 -1.28
N VAL A 15 -2.86 -4.62 -0.23
CA VAL A 15 -3.38 -3.97 0.98
C VAL A 15 -2.74 -4.62 2.19
N ALA A 16 -2.28 -3.82 3.13
CA ALA A 16 -1.79 -4.30 4.41
C ALA A 16 -2.42 -3.46 5.51
N ILE A 17 -2.90 -4.13 6.57
CA ILE A 17 -3.54 -3.46 7.69
C ILE A 17 -2.78 -3.84 8.95
N SER A 18 -2.42 -2.85 9.76
CA SER A 18 -1.68 -3.11 10.99
C SER A 18 -2.56 -3.80 12.04
N ASP A 19 -1.91 -4.31 13.08
CA ASP A 19 -2.63 -4.73 14.27
C ASP A 19 -3.25 -3.50 14.95
N ALA A 20 -4.06 -3.75 15.97
CA ALA A 20 -4.80 -2.66 16.64
C ALA A 20 -3.88 -1.63 17.30
N LEU A 21 -2.69 -2.03 17.69
CA LEU A 21 -1.73 -1.15 18.36
C LEU A 21 -0.80 -0.42 17.39
N GLY A 22 -0.80 -0.81 16.11
CA GLY A 22 0.07 -0.19 15.12
C GLY A 22 1.53 -0.62 15.25
N TRP A 23 1.80 -1.84 15.70
CA TRP A 23 3.16 -2.36 15.85
C TRP A 23 3.68 -3.06 14.61
N MET A 24 2.82 -3.81 13.93
CA MET A 24 3.21 -4.65 12.79
C MET A 24 2.03 -4.90 11.88
N THR A 25 2.31 -5.49 10.72
CA THR A 25 1.25 -5.92 9.80
C THR A 25 0.44 -7.03 10.45
N GLY A 26 -0.88 -6.83 10.51
CA GLY A 26 -1.80 -7.82 11.07
C GLY A 26 -2.45 -8.67 10.00
N GLN A 27 -2.80 -8.08 8.85
CA GLN A 27 -3.40 -8.81 7.74
C GLN A 27 -3.06 -8.16 6.41
N THR A 28 -3.13 -8.94 5.34
CA THR A 28 -2.90 -8.46 3.99
C THR A 28 -4.00 -8.97 3.07
N ALA A 29 -4.19 -8.27 1.95
CA ALA A 29 -5.14 -8.67 0.91
C ALA A 29 -4.68 -8.11 -0.43
N VAL A 30 -5.28 -8.61 -1.50
CA VAL A 30 -5.03 -8.09 -2.85
C VAL A 30 -6.38 -7.81 -3.50
N ILE A 31 -6.54 -6.61 -4.02
CA ILE A 31 -7.73 -6.21 -4.76
C ILE A 31 -7.43 -6.39 -6.24
N HIS A 32 -8.26 -7.19 -6.92
CA HIS A 32 -8.13 -7.42 -8.37
C HIS A 32 -9.16 -6.55 -9.09
N SER A 33 -8.70 -5.47 -9.70
CA SER A 33 -9.55 -4.57 -10.46
C SER A 33 -8.70 -3.70 -11.37
N ARG A 34 -9.19 -3.46 -12.57
CA ARG A 34 -8.57 -2.53 -13.52
C ARG A 34 -9.27 -1.17 -13.54
N LYS A 35 -10.31 -1.02 -12.72
CA LYS A 35 -11.08 0.23 -12.65
C LYS A 35 -10.74 0.96 -11.35
N PRO A 36 -10.13 2.16 -11.44
CA PRO A 36 -9.75 2.89 -10.22
C PRO A 36 -10.92 3.13 -9.27
N GLU A 37 -12.11 3.40 -9.79
CA GLU A 37 -13.30 3.65 -8.97
C GLU A 37 -13.66 2.42 -8.14
N LYS A 38 -13.62 1.23 -8.73
CA LYS A 38 -13.89 -0.01 -8.01
C LYS A 38 -12.82 -0.32 -6.98
N THR A 39 -11.57 -0.08 -7.34
CA THR A 39 -10.45 -0.26 -6.40
C THR A 39 -10.64 0.67 -5.20
N ALA A 40 -10.97 1.93 -5.44
CA ALA A 40 -11.18 2.90 -4.37
C ALA A 40 -12.37 2.53 -3.47
N GLU A 41 -13.46 2.04 -4.07
CA GLU A 41 -14.63 1.58 -3.30
C GLU A 41 -14.26 0.40 -2.40
N GLU A 42 -13.46 -0.53 -2.91
CA GLU A 42 -13.03 -1.70 -2.14
C GLU A 42 -12.10 -1.30 -1.00
N VAL A 43 -11.19 -0.35 -1.25
CA VAL A 43 -10.33 0.20 -0.19
C VAL A 43 -11.19 0.84 0.89
N ALA A 44 -12.20 1.62 0.49
CA ALA A 44 -13.11 2.27 1.45
C ALA A 44 -13.85 1.24 2.30
N ARG A 45 -14.33 0.15 1.67
CA ARG A 45 -15.00 -0.93 2.39
C ARG A 45 -14.08 -1.57 3.42
N MET A 46 -12.86 -1.88 3.02
CA MET A 46 -11.87 -2.48 3.91
C MET A 46 -11.46 -1.54 5.04
N LEU A 47 -11.36 -0.25 4.73
CA LEU A 47 -11.06 0.77 5.73
C LEU A 47 -12.14 0.80 6.81
N ASN A 48 -13.41 0.81 6.39
CA ASN A 48 -14.55 0.81 7.32
C ASN A 48 -14.62 -0.46 8.15
N GLU A 49 -14.46 -1.62 7.51
CA GLU A 49 -14.54 -2.91 8.19
C GLU A 49 -13.41 -3.10 9.20
N SER A 50 -12.20 -2.64 8.87
CA SER A 50 -11.04 -2.82 9.74
C SER A 50 -11.00 -1.81 10.88
N GLY A 51 -11.65 -0.66 10.71
CA GLY A 51 -11.56 0.43 11.67
C GLY A 51 -10.23 1.18 11.60
N ALA A 52 -9.51 1.07 10.48
CA ALA A 52 -8.25 1.78 10.33
C ALA A 52 -8.50 3.30 10.37
N GLU A 53 -7.62 3.99 11.06
CA GLU A 53 -7.76 5.44 11.30
C GLU A 53 -6.86 6.28 10.40
N ARG A 54 -5.97 5.64 9.65
CA ARG A 54 -5.03 6.32 8.75
C ARG A 54 -4.80 5.47 7.53
N LEU A 55 -4.65 6.12 6.38
CA LEU A 55 -4.41 5.48 5.10
C LEU A 55 -3.09 5.97 4.53
N VAL A 56 -2.21 5.03 4.21
CA VAL A 56 -0.89 5.30 3.61
C VAL A 56 -0.87 4.68 2.23
N MET A 57 -0.39 5.41 1.23
CA MET A 57 -0.28 4.90 -0.12
C MET A 57 1.17 5.03 -0.59
N GLY A 58 1.73 3.92 -1.08
CA GLY A 58 3.05 3.97 -1.70
C GLY A 58 3.03 4.92 -2.89
N PHE A 59 4.05 5.74 -3.03
CA PHE A 59 4.14 6.72 -4.10
C PHE A 59 5.39 6.45 -4.91
N PRO A 60 5.26 6.27 -6.26
CA PRO A 60 6.42 5.92 -7.07
C PRO A 60 7.32 7.13 -7.29
N ARG A 61 8.62 6.93 -7.04
CA ARG A 61 9.65 7.91 -7.37
C ARG A 61 10.78 7.21 -8.09
N ASN A 62 11.47 7.94 -8.93
CA ASN A 62 12.70 7.43 -9.53
C ASN A 62 13.77 7.32 -8.45
N MET A 63 14.80 6.51 -8.71
CA MET A 63 15.85 6.26 -7.72
C MET A 63 16.60 7.54 -7.31
N ASP A 64 16.60 8.56 -8.17
CA ASP A 64 17.20 9.86 -7.88
C ASP A 64 16.27 10.80 -7.10
N GLY A 65 15.05 10.35 -6.76
CA GLY A 65 14.08 11.14 -6.01
C GLY A 65 13.11 11.93 -6.85
N THR A 66 13.29 11.97 -8.18
CA THR A 66 12.35 12.68 -9.06
C THR A 66 11.09 11.87 -9.28
N GLU A 67 10.01 12.55 -9.67
CA GLU A 67 8.74 11.90 -9.98
C GLU A 67 8.74 11.45 -11.43
N GLY A 68 8.36 10.17 -11.65
CA GLY A 68 8.24 9.61 -12.98
C GLY A 68 6.86 9.87 -13.59
N PRO A 69 6.62 9.34 -14.83
CA PRO A 69 5.35 9.56 -15.51
C PRO A 69 4.12 8.95 -14.81
N ARG A 70 4.33 7.98 -13.94
CA ARG A 70 3.21 7.35 -13.21
C ARG A 70 2.74 8.17 -12.00
N ALA A 71 3.50 9.20 -11.61
CA ALA A 71 3.16 9.98 -10.42
C ALA A 71 1.77 10.63 -10.50
N SER A 72 1.39 11.14 -11.67
CA SER A 72 0.08 11.76 -11.82
C SER A 72 -1.07 10.76 -11.65
N LEU A 73 -0.91 9.52 -12.13
CA LEU A 73 -1.90 8.47 -11.92
C LEU A 73 -2.11 8.18 -10.43
N TYR A 74 -1.02 8.15 -9.68
CA TYR A 74 -1.09 7.89 -8.25
C TYR A 74 -1.71 9.06 -7.49
N ARG A 75 -1.39 10.29 -7.89
CA ARG A 75 -2.02 11.47 -7.29
C ARG A 75 -3.51 11.54 -7.59
N ASP A 76 -3.92 11.17 -8.81
CA ASP A 76 -5.33 11.11 -9.17
C ASP A 76 -6.06 10.07 -8.33
N PHE A 77 -5.45 8.89 -8.14
CA PHE A 77 -6.03 7.85 -7.31
C PHE A 77 -6.12 8.29 -5.84
N ALA A 78 -5.11 8.96 -5.33
CA ALA A 78 -5.14 9.50 -3.96
C ALA A 78 -6.28 10.50 -3.79
N ALA A 79 -6.51 11.36 -4.77
CA ALA A 79 -7.62 12.32 -4.74
C ALA A 79 -8.97 11.60 -4.73
N LEU A 80 -9.10 10.54 -5.54
CA LEU A 80 -10.30 9.72 -5.58
C LEU A 80 -10.56 9.05 -4.23
N LEU A 81 -9.52 8.51 -3.60
CA LEU A 81 -9.63 7.91 -2.27
C LEU A 81 -10.09 8.93 -1.23
N GLU A 82 -9.52 10.12 -1.26
CA GLU A 82 -9.92 11.18 -0.33
C GLU A 82 -11.40 11.52 -0.52
N GLN A 83 -11.86 11.60 -1.76
CA GLN A 83 -13.25 11.90 -2.08
C GLN A 83 -14.20 10.84 -1.54
N ILE A 84 -13.82 9.57 -1.68
CA ILE A 84 -14.68 8.44 -1.30
C ILE A 84 -14.61 8.15 0.20
N THR A 85 -13.42 8.20 0.79
CA THR A 85 -13.21 7.83 2.19
C THR A 85 -13.30 8.99 3.16
N GLY A 86 -13.14 10.21 2.67
CA GLY A 86 -13.00 11.40 3.53
C GLY A 86 -11.64 11.49 4.20
N MET A 87 -10.73 10.60 3.87
CA MET A 87 -9.41 10.50 4.49
C MET A 87 -8.34 10.72 3.42
N LYS A 88 -7.50 11.73 3.62
CA LYS A 88 -6.42 12.03 2.67
C LYS A 88 -5.28 11.03 2.85
N PRO A 89 -4.96 10.22 1.81
CA PRO A 89 -3.86 9.28 1.92
C PRO A 89 -2.52 9.97 2.14
N ILE A 90 -1.71 9.41 3.01
CA ILE A 90 -0.32 9.84 3.18
C ILE A 90 0.48 9.17 2.07
N LEU A 91 1.18 9.96 1.26
CA LEU A 91 2.02 9.43 0.18
C LEU A 91 3.37 9.04 0.74
N TRP A 92 3.73 7.76 0.59
CA TRP A 92 4.96 7.21 1.14
C TRP A 92 5.89 6.79 0.00
N ASP A 93 7.14 7.25 0.04
CA ASP A 93 8.14 6.92 -0.97
C ASP A 93 8.41 5.41 -0.94
N GLU A 94 8.05 4.72 -2.04
CA GLU A 94 8.15 3.26 -2.12
C GLU A 94 9.37 2.78 -2.90
N ARG A 95 10.38 3.64 -3.11
CA ARG A 95 11.58 3.22 -3.83
C ARG A 95 12.14 1.93 -3.22
N ARG A 96 12.41 0.94 -4.07
CA ARG A 96 12.95 -0.37 -3.71
C ARG A 96 11.99 -1.32 -3.01
N THR A 97 10.78 -0.91 -2.64
CA THR A 97 9.83 -1.79 -1.98
C THR A 97 9.54 -3.04 -2.80
N THR A 98 9.27 -2.87 -4.11
CA THR A 98 8.99 -4.00 -5.00
C THR A 98 10.21 -4.90 -5.16
N ILE A 99 11.41 -4.33 -5.23
CA ILE A 99 12.66 -5.12 -5.32
C ILE A 99 12.81 -6.01 -4.08
N GLU A 100 12.60 -5.45 -2.91
CA GLU A 100 12.66 -6.20 -1.65
C GLU A 100 11.64 -7.33 -1.62
N ALA A 101 10.41 -7.07 -2.10
CA ALA A 101 9.36 -8.08 -2.18
C ALA A 101 9.77 -9.23 -3.08
N HIS A 102 10.37 -8.94 -4.24
CA HIS A 102 10.85 -9.98 -5.16
C HIS A 102 11.96 -10.82 -4.53
N GLN A 103 12.87 -10.20 -3.80
CA GLN A 103 13.94 -10.92 -3.11
C GLN A 103 13.38 -11.87 -2.06
N ILE A 104 12.42 -11.42 -1.26
CA ILE A 104 11.78 -12.26 -0.24
C ILE A 104 11.09 -13.45 -0.88
N LEU A 105 10.35 -13.24 -1.98
CA LEU A 105 9.62 -14.32 -2.65
C LEU A 105 10.55 -15.29 -3.37
N SER A 106 11.68 -14.82 -3.90
CA SER A 106 12.66 -15.69 -4.50
C SER A 106 13.24 -16.67 -3.49
N GLU A 107 13.48 -16.22 -2.28
CA GLU A 107 13.96 -17.06 -1.20
C GLU A 107 12.91 -18.11 -0.76
N ASN A 108 11.63 -17.81 -0.97
CA ASN A 108 10.52 -18.67 -0.58
C ASN A 108 9.91 -19.47 -1.74
N ASN A 109 10.50 -19.42 -2.93
CA ASN A 109 10.11 -20.22 -4.11
C ASN A 109 8.66 -19.99 -4.59
N TYR A 110 8.18 -18.75 -4.55
CA TYR A 110 6.89 -18.43 -5.15
C TYR A 110 7.02 -18.24 -6.66
N HIS A 111 6.02 -18.72 -7.41
CA HIS A 111 6.02 -18.68 -8.87
C HIS A 111 4.66 -18.28 -9.45
N GLY A 112 4.69 -17.73 -10.67
CA GLY A 112 3.49 -17.48 -11.48
C GLY A 112 2.52 -16.47 -10.87
N LYS A 113 1.22 -16.76 -11.02
CA LYS A 113 0.14 -15.88 -10.52
C LYS A 113 0.17 -15.76 -9.01
N LYS A 114 0.46 -16.84 -8.32
CA LYS A 114 0.59 -16.84 -6.87
C LYS A 114 1.73 -15.89 -6.45
N ARG A 115 2.83 -15.89 -7.21
CA ARG A 115 3.94 -14.97 -6.97
C ARG A 115 3.49 -13.51 -7.12
N LYS A 116 2.70 -13.19 -8.15
CA LYS A 116 2.23 -11.82 -8.39
C LYS A 116 1.39 -11.32 -7.22
N ASN A 117 0.45 -12.14 -6.75
CA ASN A 117 -0.38 -11.77 -5.60
C ASN A 117 0.46 -11.60 -4.34
N ALA A 118 1.43 -12.48 -4.12
CA ALA A 118 2.29 -12.39 -2.95
C ALA A 118 3.19 -11.17 -3.02
N VAL A 119 3.69 -10.79 -4.21
CA VAL A 119 4.48 -9.57 -4.39
C VAL A 119 3.67 -8.34 -3.96
N ASP A 120 2.40 -8.24 -4.42
CA ASP A 120 1.55 -7.10 -4.09
C ASP A 120 1.28 -7.02 -2.58
N ALA A 121 1.01 -8.15 -1.94
CA ALA A 121 0.78 -8.20 -0.50
C ALA A 121 2.04 -7.85 0.29
N VAL A 122 3.19 -8.39 -0.13
CA VAL A 122 4.47 -8.10 0.53
C VAL A 122 4.85 -6.64 0.33
N ALA A 123 4.65 -6.09 -0.89
CA ALA A 123 4.94 -4.68 -1.16
C ALA A 123 4.12 -3.77 -0.26
N ALA A 124 2.81 -4.03 -0.11
CA ALA A 124 1.96 -3.25 0.78
C ALA A 124 2.41 -3.36 2.24
N SER A 125 2.81 -4.56 2.66
CA SER A 125 3.31 -4.80 4.01
C SER A 125 4.61 -4.02 4.27
N LEU A 126 5.50 -3.96 3.28
CA LEU A 126 6.75 -3.21 3.42
C LEU A 126 6.50 -1.71 3.51
N ILE A 127 5.53 -1.19 2.75
CA ILE A 127 5.11 0.20 2.86
C ILE A 127 4.60 0.47 4.28
N LEU A 128 3.72 -0.39 4.77
CA LEU A 128 3.15 -0.24 6.10
C LEU A 128 4.24 -0.26 7.17
N GLU A 129 5.14 -1.24 7.12
CA GLU A 129 6.17 -1.38 8.14
C GLU A 129 7.20 -0.26 8.09
N GLY A 130 7.50 0.25 6.89
CA GLY A 130 8.33 1.43 6.74
C GLY A 130 7.69 2.64 7.42
N TYR A 131 6.40 2.83 7.22
CA TYR A 131 5.68 3.94 7.84
C TYR A 131 5.58 3.77 9.36
N LEU A 132 5.32 2.56 9.83
CA LEU A 132 5.26 2.29 11.27
C LEU A 132 6.62 2.55 11.94
N ALA A 133 7.70 2.14 11.29
CA ALA A 133 9.05 2.43 11.80
C ALA A 133 9.32 3.94 11.85
N TYR A 134 8.89 4.67 10.83
CA TYR A 134 9.00 6.12 10.81
C TYR A 134 8.27 6.74 12.01
N LEU A 135 7.05 6.30 12.28
CA LEU A 135 6.27 6.82 13.41
C LEU A 135 6.96 6.55 14.74
N ARG A 136 7.55 5.36 14.91
CA ARG A 136 8.27 5.03 16.15
C ARG A 136 9.47 5.92 16.36
N ASN A 137 10.15 6.30 15.27
CA ASN A 137 11.38 7.09 15.33
C ASN A 137 11.12 8.60 15.36
N HIS A 138 9.89 9.03 15.06
CA HIS A 138 9.52 10.44 14.97
C HIS A 138 8.36 10.78 15.90
N LYS A 139 8.34 10.18 17.08
CA LYS A 139 7.34 10.51 18.10
C LYS A 139 7.57 11.90 18.62
N GLU A 140 6.49 12.62 18.74
CA GLU A 140 6.49 13.94 19.38
C GLU A 140 6.00 13.83 20.81
#